data_6d6afc4d4c583b862bb182c380553e3a
#
_entry.id   6d6afc4d4c583b862bb182c380553e3a
#
_cell.length_a   1.000
_cell.length_b   1.000
_cell.length_c   1.000
_cell.angle_alpha   90.00
_cell.angle_beta   90.00
_cell.angle_gamma   90.00
#
_symmetry.space_group_name_H-M   'P 1'
#
loop_
_entity.id
_entity.type
_entity.pdbx_description
1 polymer ?
#
loop_
_entity_poly.entity_id
_entity_poly.type
_entity_poly.pdbx_seq_one_letter_code
_entity_poly.pdbx_strand_id
1 'polypeptide(L)'
;MDKVLVIIVTYNAHDWIHQCLNSVDMERYDAFVVDNASTDDTRHILKTEYPKAILRLMDKNLGFGQANNIGLRYALDNGYNYVLLLNQDAWLLPDTIEKLIAAQKQHPKYWVLSPLQMNTAQGGIERHF
;
A
#
# COMPACT_ATOMS: atom_id res chain seq x y z
N MET A 1 -7.67 16.57 10.51
CA MET A 1 -7.73 15.12 10.31
C MET A 1 -6.53 14.66 9.50
N ASP A 2 -5.89 13.57 9.91
CA ASP A 2 -4.69 13.10 9.23
C ASP A 2 -5.04 12.55 7.85
N LYS A 3 -4.26 12.93 6.86
CA LYS A 3 -4.41 12.49 5.48
C LYS A 3 -3.37 11.41 5.21
N VAL A 4 -3.83 10.22 4.84
CA VAL A 4 -2.99 9.03 4.69
C VAL A 4 -3.05 8.52 3.25
N LEU A 5 -1.89 8.26 2.67
CA LEU A 5 -1.77 7.63 1.36
C LEU A 5 -1.20 6.21 1.53
N VAL A 6 -1.93 5.22 1.05
CA VAL A 6 -1.45 3.83 0.99
C VAL A 6 -0.88 3.60 -0.41
N ILE A 7 0.42 3.32 -0.49
CA ILE A 7 1.11 3.08 -1.77
C ILE A 7 1.29 1.59 -1.95
N ILE A 8 0.85 1.08 -3.09
CA ILE A 8 0.94 -0.32 -3.48
C ILE A 8 1.61 -0.39 -4.84
N VAL A 9 2.71 -1.14 -4.94
CA VAL A 9 3.38 -1.41 -6.22
C VAL A 9 2.92 -2.79 -6.68
N THR A 10 2.38 -2.87 -7.91
CA THR A 10 1.90 -4.13 -8.47
C THR A 10 2.75 -4.57 -9.64
N TYR A 11 2.99 -5.88 -9.72
CA TYR A 11 3.54 -6.54 -10.89
C TYR A 11 2.99 -7.96 -10.93
N ASN A 12 2.16 -8.26 -11.95
CA ASN A 12 1.51 -9.56 -12.11
C ASN A 12 0.89 -10.07 -10.81
N ALA A 13 -0.01 -9.23 -10.26
CA ALA A 13 -0.58 -9.41 -8.93
C ALA A 13 -1.93 -10.13 -8.95
N HIS A 14 -2.27 -10.88 -10.01
CA HIS A 14 -3.57 -11.52 -10.19
C HIS A 14 -4.02 -12.27 -8.93
N ASP A 15 -3.14 -13.07 -8.32
CA ASP A 15 -3.49 -13.92 -7.19
C ASP A 15 -3.69 -13.15 -5.88
N TRP A 16 -3.24 -11.91 -5.80
CA TRP A 16 -3.15 -11.17 -4.53
C TRP A 16 -3.93 -9.87 -4.51
N ILE A 17 -4.22 -9.32 -5.69
CA ILE A 17 -4.67 -7.92 -5.82
C ILE A 17 -5.97 -7.64 -5.06
N HIS A 18 -6.93 -8.57 -5.09
CA HIS A 18 -8.21 -8.39 -4.41
C HIS A 18 -8.04 -8.36 -2.90
N GLN A 19 -7.29 -9.31 -2.34
CA GLN A 19 -7.08 -9.38 -0.90
C GLN A 19 -6.32 -8.16 -0.40
N CYS A 20 -5.31 -7.72 -1.13
CA CYS A 20 -4.53 -6.53 -0.80
C CYS A 20 -5.41 -5.27 -0.80
N LEU A 21 -6.04 -4.98 -1.93
CA LEU A 21 -6.81 -3.74 -2.08
C LEU A 21 -8.09 -3.72 -1.25
N ASN A 22 -8.76 -4.86 -1.09
CA ASN A 22 -9.96 -4.92 -0.27
C ASN A 22 -9.69 -4.68 1.21
N SER A 23 -8.43 -4.82 1.65
CA SER A 23 -8.04 -4.54 3.03
C SER A 23 -7.83 -3.04 3.31
N VAL A 24 -7.80 -2.20 2.27
CA VAL A 24 -7.65 -0.75 2.40
C VAL A 24 -9.03 -0.12 2.40
N ASP A 25 -9.36 0.60 3.47
CA ASP A 25 -10.62 1.35 3.56
C ASP A 25 -10.49 2.63 2.74
N MET A 26 -10.93 2.57 1.47
CA MET A 26 -10.82 3.70 0.54
C MET A 26 -11.85 4.81 0.79
N GLU A 27 -12.74 4.64 1.75
CA GLU A 27 -13.60 5.74 2.22
C GLU A 27 -12.83 6.66 3.18
N ARG A 28 -11.83 6.13 3.88
CA ARG A 28 -11.05 6.86 4.88
C ARG A 28 -9.66 7.24 4.41
N TYR A 29 -9.05 6.42 3.57
CA TYR A 29 -7.67 6.58 3.11
C TYR A 29 -7.60 6.53 1.60
N ASP A 30 -6.62 7.19 1.02
CA ASP A 30 -6.41 7.13 -0.43
C ASP A 30 -5.44 6.01 -0.76
N ALA A 31 -5.78 5.21 -1.77
CA ALA A 31 -4.90 4.18 -2.29
C ALA A 31 -4.25 4.68 -3.59
N PHE A 32 -2.93 4.56 -3.66
CA PHE A 32 -2.13 4.92 -4.83
C PHE A 32 -1.42 3.68 -5.34
N VAL A 33 -1.77 3.23 -6.53
CA VAL A 33 -1.22 2.00 -7.09
C VAL A 33 -0.33 2.34 -8.28
N VAL A 34 0.92 1.90 -8.21
CA VAL A 34 1.88 1.98 -9.30
C VAL A 34 2.03 0.60 -9.89
N ASP A 35 1.55 0.43 -11.13
CA ASP A 35 1.68 -0.85 -11.81
C ASP A 35 2.93 -0.87 -12.69
N ASN A 36 3.82 -1.80 -12.39
CA ASN A 36 5.14 -1.94 -13.02
C ASN A 36 5.08 -2.76 -14.31
N ALA A 37 4.19 -2.40 -15.22
CA ALA A 37 4.05 -3.04 -16.53
C ALA A 37 3.62 -4.50 -16.43
N SER A 38 2.57 -4.78 -15.63
CA SER A 38 1.99 -6.12 -15.54
C SER A 38 1.53 -6.62 -16.92
N THR A 39 1.74 -7.92 -17.14
CA THR A 39 1.37 -8.61 -18.37
C THR A 39 0.16 -9.54 -18.20
N ASP A 40 -0.29 -9.75 -16.96
CA ASP A 40 -1.51 -10.47 -16.66
C ASP A 40 -2.74 -9.52 -16.64
N ASP A 41 -3.84 -9.91 -16.01
CA ASP A 41 -5.06 -9.11 -15.93
C ASP A 41 -5.05 -8.05 -14.80
N THR A 42 -3.92 -7.85 -14.11
CA THR A 42 -3.82 -6.90 -13.00
C THR A 42 -4.32 -5.51 -13.40
N ARG A 43 -3.87 -4.98 -14.54
CA ARG A 43 -4.28 -3.65 -15.00
C ARG A 43 -5.78 -3.56 -15.26
N HIS A 44 -6.34 -4.59 -15.85
CA HIS A 44 -7.77 -4.65 -16.12
C HIS A 44 -8.57 -4.63 -14.82
N ILE A 45 -8.17 -5.43 -13.83
CA ILE A 45 -8.79 -5.48 -12.51
C ILE A 45 -8.72 -4.10 -11.85
N LEU A 46 -7.55 -3.47 -11.84
CA LEU A 46 -7.39 -2.15 -11.25
C LEU A 46 -8.33 -1.11 -11.85
N LYS A 47 -8.45 -1.09 -13.17
CA LYS A 47 -9.28 -0.11 -13.89
C LYS A 47 -10.76 -0.34 -13.67
N THR A 48 -11.20 -1.60 -13.62
CA THR A 48 -12.62 -1.93 -13.61
C THR A 48 -13.21 -2.10 -12.22
N GLU A 49 -12.41 -2.61 -11.26
CA GLU A 49 -12.92 -2.97 -9.94
C GLU A 49 -12.52 -1.98 -8.85
N TYR A 50 -11.50 -1.13 -9.09
CA TYR A 50 -11.01 -0.19 -8.08
C TYR A 50 -10.97 1.25 -8.61
N PRO A 51 -12.13 1.82 -8.99
CA PRO A 51 -12.17 3.15 -9.58
C PRO A 51 -11.77 4.27 -8.60
N LYS A 52 -11.80 4.02 -7.28
CA LYS A 52 -11.37 5.00 -6.29
C LYS A 52 -9.85 5.06 -6.13
N ALA A 53 -9.13 4.02 -6.55
CA ALA A 53 -7.67 4.02 -6.46
C ALA A 53 -7.07 4.98 -7.50
N ILE A 54 -6.03 5.68 -7.07
CA ILE A 54 -5.23 6.53 -7.97
C ILE A 54 -4.23 5.62 -8.65
N LEU A 55 -4.31 5.51 -9.98
CA LEU A 55 -3.49 4.56 -10.74
C LEU A 55 -2.39 5.26 -11.54
N ARG A 56 -1.21 4.66 -11.52
CA ARG A 56 -0.10 5.02 -12.42
C ARG A 56 0.36 3.73 -13.10
N LEU A 57 0.12 3.65 -14.40
CA LEU A 57 0.45 2.46 -15.19
C LEU A 57 1.75 2.72 -15.95
N MET A 58 2.82 2.04 -15.56
CA MET A 58 4.14 2.24 -16.15
C MET A 58 4.28 1.46 -17.45
N ASP A 59 5.08 1.99 -18.38
CA ASP A 59 5.36 1.31 -19.66
C ASP A 59 6.39 0.20 -19.49
N LYS A 60 7.20 0.28 -18.45
CA LYS A 60 8.22 -0.72 -18.14
C LYS A 60 8.32 -0.91 -16.64
N ASN A 61 8.87 -2.03 -16.22
CA ASN A 61 9.11 -2.31 -14.81
C ASN A 61 10.29 -1.46 -14.31
N LEU A 62 10.00 -0.51 -13.42
CA LEU A 62 10.99 0.40 -12.85
C LEU A 62 11.68 -0.18 -11.61
N GLY A 63 11.24 -1.36 -11.15
CA GLY A 63 11.63 -1.91 -9.87
C GLY A 63 10.82 -1.32 -8.72
N PHE A 64 10.96 -1.94 -7.54
CA PHE A 64 10.14 -1.62 -6.37
C PHE A 64 10.43 -0.22 -5.84
N GLY A 65 11.71 0.14 -5.69
CA GLY A 65 12.11 1.42 -5.11
C GLY A 65 11.67 2.61 -5.94
N GLN A 66 11.91 2.58 -7.26
CA GLN A 66 11.51 3.68 -8.14
C GLN A 66 9.99 3.81 -8.20
N ALA A 67 9.27 2.70 -8.23
CA ALA A 67 7.81 2.71 -8.25
C ALA A 67 7.25 3.32 -6.94
N ASN A 68 7.79 2.94 -5.80
CA ASN A 68 7.40 3.55 -4.53
C ASN A 68 7.70 5.05 -4.50
N ASN A 69 8.81 5.49 -5.08
CA ASN A 69 9.17 6.91 -5.12
C ASN A 69 8.14 7.75 -5.89
N ILE A 70 7.48 7.19 -6.89
CA ILE A 70 6.40 7.87 -7.60
C ILE A 70 5.25 8.19 -6.62
N GLY A 71 4.87 7.22 -5.78
CA GLY A 71 3.85 7.43 -4.76
C GLY A 71 4.28 8.39 -3.67
N LEU A 72 5.53 8.30 -3.23
CA LEU A 72 6.08 9.21 -2.22
C LEU A 72 6.10 10.66 -2.73
N ARG A 73 6.46 10.87 -3.99
CA ARG A 73 6.43 12.19 -4.61
C ARG A 73 5.00 12.72 -4.67
N TYR A 74 4.05 11.90 -5.06
CA TYR A 74 2.65 12.28 -5.07
C TYR A 74 2.18 12.70 -3.67
N ALA A 75 2.57 11.94 -2.63
CA ALA A 75 2.20 12.26 -1.26
C ALA A 75 2.76 13.62 -0.81
N LEU A 76 4.02 13.90 -1.13
CA LEU A 76 4.64 15.19 -0.81
C LEU A 76 3.94 16.34 -1.52
N ASP A 77 3.64 16.17 -2.81
CA ASP A 77 3.04 17.23 -3.63
C ASP A 77 1.58 17.51 -3.25
N ASN A 78 0.91 16.57 -2.60
CA ASN A 78 -0.51 16.65 -2.27
C ASN A 78 -0.82 16.74 -0.77
N GLY A 79 0.18 16.99 0.06
CA GLY A 79 -0.02 17.33 1.48
C GLY A 79 -0.47 16.19 2.36
N TYR A 80 -0.06 14.96 2.07
CA TYR A 80 -0.35 13.83 2.95
C TYR A 80 0.51 13.89 4.21
N ASN A 81 -0.11 13.54 5.34
CA ASN A 81 0.58 13.50 6.65
C ASN A 81 1.34 12.21 6.85
N TYR A 82 0.81 11.12 6.32
CA TYR A 82 1.38 9.77 6.46
C TYR A 82 1.33 9.02 5.15
N VAL A 83 2.30 8.13 4.97
CA VAL A 83 2.36 7.20 3.86
C VAL A 83 2.54 5.79 4.44
N LEU A 84 1.75 4.85 3.95
CA LEU A 84 1.91 3.42 4.24
C LEU A 84 2.33 2.71 2.96
N LEU A 85 3.46 1.99 3.00
CA LEU A 85 3.88 1.13 1.91
C LEU A 85 3.34 -0.27 2.16
N LEU A 86 2.46 -0.74 1.29
CA LEU A 86 1.80 -2.04 1.42
C LEU A 86 2.18 -2.93 0.24
N ASN A 87 2.76 -4.08 0.52
CA ASN A 87 3.13 -5.04 -0.53
C ASN A 87 1.87 -5.66 -1.16
N GLN A 88 1.95 -5.98 -2.45
CA GLN A 88 0.81 -6.52 -3.20
C GLN A 88 0.27 -7.85 -2.66
N ASP A 89 1.11 -8.64 -1.98
CA ASP A 89 0.78 -9.93 -1.38
C ASP A 89 0.51 -9.86 0.12
N ALA A 90 0.32 -8.66 0.65
CA ALA A 90 -0.02 -8.41 2.03
C ALA A 90 -1.40 -7.78 2.14
N TRP A 91 -2.00 -7.82 3.31
CA TRP A 91 -3.25 -7.14 3.60
C TRP A 91 -3.26 -6.64 5.03
N LEU A 92 -4.05 -5.60 5.25
CA LEU A 92 -4.17 -4.95 6.55
C LEU A 92 -5.24 -5.65 7.39
N LEU A 93 -4.97 -5.81 8.67
CA LEU A 93 -6.01 -6.13 9.64
C LEU A 93 -6.79 -4.86 9.99
N PRO A 94 -8.03 -4.99 10.51
CA PRO A 94 -8.78 -3.83 10.98
C PRO A 94 -7.95 -2.99 11.96
N ASP A 95 -8.10 -1.67 11.89
CA ASP A 95 -7.46 -0.70 12.77
C ASP A 95 -5.93 -0.63 12.69
N THR A 96 -5.29 -1.27 11.72
CA THR A 96 -3.82 -1.25 11.61
C THR A 96 -3.29 0.17 11.41
N ILE A 97 -3.89 0.93 10.51
CA ILE A 97 -3.43 2.31 10.21
C ILE A 97 -3.63 3.21 11.42
N GLU A 98 -4.79 3.14 12.07
CA GLU A 98 -5.07 3.94 13.26
C GLU A 98 -4.08 3.63 14.39
N LYS A 99 -3.75 2.35 14.60
CA LYS A 99 -2.79 1.94 15.63
C LYS A 99 -1.38 2.42 15.31
N LEU A 100 -0.97 2.38 14.04
CA LEU A 100 0.34 2.89 13.63
C LEU A 100 0.43 4.41 13.84
N ILE A 101 -0.60 5.15 13.50
CA ILE A 101 -0.64 6.60 13.70
C ILE A 101 -0.59 6.92 15.19
N ALA A 102 -1.38 6.21 16.01
CA ALA A 102 -1.37 6.40 17.46
C ALA A 102 0.04 6.13 18.05
N ALA A 103 0.69 5.06 17.61
CA ALA A 103 2.05 4.74 18.04
C ALA A 103 3.05 5.85 17.65
N GLN A 104 2.93 6.37 16.45
CA GLN A 104 3.80 7.46 15.99
C GLN A 104 3.59 8.73 16.84
N LYS A 105 2.37 9.06 17.19
CA LYS A 105 2.07 10.22 18.03
C LYS A 105 2.61 10.07 19.44
N GLN A 106 2.67 8.85 19.97
CA GLN A 106 3.28 8.56 21.27
C GLN A 106 4.81 8.58 21.20
N HIS A 107 5.38 8.33 20.03
CA HIS A 107 6.82 8.27 19.80
C HIS A 107 7.24 9.17 18.63
N PRO A 108 7.08 10.49 18.76
CA PRO A 108 7.23 11.40 17.60
C PRO A 108 8.64 11.45 17.02
N LYS A 109 9.64 10.87 17.71
CA LYS A 109 10.98 10.75 17.18
C LYS A 109 11.14 9.63 16.15
N TYR A 110 10.18 8.71 16.08
CA TYR A 110 10.20 7.61 15.12
C TYR A 110 9.43 8.02 13.87
N TRP A 111 10.15 8.24 12.78
CA TRP A 111 9.55 8.67 11.52
C TRP A 111 9.09 7.48 10.67
N VAL A 112 9.68 6.30 10.90
CA VAL A 112 9.34 5.09 10.19
C VAL A 112 8.96 4.03 11.21
N LEU A 113 7.76 3.46 11.04
CA LEU A 113 7.24 2.38 11.88
C LEU A 113 6.87 1.21 10.99
N SER A 114 7.00 0.01 11.52
CA SER A 114 6.51 -1.21 10.86
C SER A 114 5.63 -1.98 11.83
N PRO A 115 4.45 -2.44 11.41
CA PRO A 115 3.68 -3.34 12.25
C PRO A 115 4.35 -4.72 12.31
N LEU A 116 3.96 -5.51 13.30
CA LEU A 116 4.31 -6.92 13.30
C LEU A 116 3.57 -7.61 12.16
N GLN A 117 4.32 -8.37 11.37
CA GLN A 117 3.75 -9.11 10.26
C GLN A 117 3.38 -10.52 10.73
N MET A 118 2.17 -10.96 10.39
CA MET A 118 1.66 -12.27 10.77
C MET A 118 1.79 -13.23 9.60
N ASN A 119 2.18 -14.47 9.89
CA ASN A 119 2.22 -15.54 8.89
C ASN A 119 0.90 -16.31 8.97
N THR A 120 0.06 -16.18 7.94
CA THR A 120 -1.25 -16.82 7.91
C THR A 120 -1.19 -18.33 7.82
N ALA A 121 -0.17 -18.88 7.17
CA ALA A 121 -0.02 -20.32 7.01
C ALA A 121 0.25 -21.03 8.34
N GLN A 122 0.90 -20.36 9.30
CA GLN A 122 1.29 -20.91 10.59
C GLN A 122 0.64 -20.20 11.76
N GLY A 123 -0.15 -19.15 11.52
CA GLY A 123 -0.80 -18.36 12.57
C GLY A 123 0.17 -17.62 13.48
N GLY A 124 1.42 -17.48 13.10
CA GLY A 124 2.48 -16.86 13.89
C GLY A 124 2.95 -15.53 13.31
N ILE A 125 3.91 -14.90 14.00
CA ILE A 125 4.53 -13.65 13.55
C ILE A 125 5.61 -13.98 12.53
N GLU A 126 5.59 -13.26 11.40
CA GLU A 126 6.64 -13.35 10.39
C GLU A 126 7.94 -12.76 10.93
N ARG A 127 9.06 -13.48 10.74
CA ARG A 127 10.36 -13.11 11.36
C ARG A 127 11.43 -12.69 10.35
N HIS A 128 11.06 -12.50 9.09
CA HIS A 128 12.03 -12.27 8.01
C HIS A 128 12.14 -10.81 7.58
N PHE A 129 12.34 -9.95 8.54
CA PHE A 129 12.65 -8.54 8.21
C PHE A 129 13.56 -7.91 9.27
#